data_5fe12e38f384d982784ac8160efdd3e3
#
_entry.id   5fe12e38f384d982784ac8160efdd3e3
#
_cell.length_a   1.000
_cell.length_b   1.000
_cell.length_c   1.000
_cell.angle_alpha   90.00
_cell.angle_beta   90.00
_cell.angle_gamma   90.00
#
_symmetry.space_group_name_H-M   'P 1'
#
loop_
_entity.id
_entity.type
_entity.pdbx_description
1 polymer ?
#
loop_
_entity_poly.entity_id
_entity_poly.type
_entity_poly.pdbx_seq_one_letter_code
_entity_poly.pdbx_strand_id
1 'polypeptide(L)'
;MNAIEVNNICKSYGEIQALKDFSFSVAKGSLHGLIGPDGTGKTSMFRILATLVLPDSGTASVDGYDVVSGLKDIRQRVGYMPGRFSLYQDLTVEENLRFFATLFGTTIEAGYHNVKDIYGQIEPFKRRRAGALSGGMKQKLALSCALIHQPSVLLLDEPTTGVDPVSRTEFWDMLARLKQQGITILVSTPYQEEIKRCDEITTPPLPPTLGTTENQQTAPATRPLYINKEEKATPNTTTDNAPRDISQAETIIHVSHLVKTFGTFNAVDDISFDVRRGEIFGFLGANGAGKTTAMRILSGLSQPSGGKATVAGLDVSTQHEAIKRRIGYMSQRFSLYEDLTVTENIRLFGGIYGMSSADIKCKTEQLLNRLTLQNEANRLVKTLPLGFKQKLAFSVSILHRPEVVFLDEPTGGVDGNTRRQFWELIYEAAQGGITVFVTTHYMDEAEYCDRLSIMVDGKIRALDTPEQLKRQYAKDNLGEVFTLLARNAERSE
;
A
#
# COMPACT_ATOMS: atom_id res chain seq x y z
N MET A 1 -32.48 11.30 -6.02
CA MET A 1 -32.76 10.84 -4.63
C MET A 1 -31.47 10.35 -4.07
N ASN A 2 -31.06 10.82 -2.91
CA ASN A 2 -29.79 10.48 -2.32
C ASN A 2 -29.91 9.19 -1.49
N ALA A 3 -28.89 8.35 -1.55
CA ALA A 3 -28.77 7.16 -0.69
C ALA A 3 -28.01 7.48 0.60
N ILE A 4 -27.10 8.47 0.56
CA ILE A 4 -26.40 8.96 1.74
C ILE A 4 -26.52 10.48 1.77
N GLU A 5 -26.86 11.03 2.92
CA GLU A 5 -26.88 12.48 3.16
C GLU A 5 -26.13 12.76 4.46
N VAL A 6 -25.20 13.69 4.42
CA VAL A 6 -24.36 14.11 5.55
C VAL A 6 -24.42 15.62 5.65
N ASN A 7 -24.80 16.14 6.83
CA ASN A 7 -24.95 17.57 7.07
C ASN A 7 -24.18 17.98 8.33
N ASN A 8 -23.17 18.82 8.16
CA ASN A 8 -22.37 19.45 9.21
C ASN A 8 -21.85 18.48 10.29
N ILE A 9 -21.42 17.29 9.87
CA ILE A 9 -20.89 16.29 10.79
C ILE A 9 -19.58 16.75 11.40
N CYS A 10 -19.52 16.71 12.74
CA CYS A 10 -18.29 16.87 13.51
C CYS A 10 -17.99 15.58 14.28
N LYS A 11 -16.69 15.26 14.39
CA LYS A 11 -16.18 14.14 15.18
C LYS A 11 -14.80 14.40 15.73
N SER A 12 -14.65 14.22 17.05
CA SER A 12 -13.36 14.35 17.75
C SER A 12 -12.99 13.08 18.51
N TYR A 13 -11.72 12.82 18.68
CA TYR A 13 -11.14 11.76 19.49
C TYR A 13 -10.13 12.39 20.46
N GLY A 14 -10.53 12.66 21.69
CA GLY A 14 -9.74 13.48 22.62
C GLY A 14 -9.53 14.88 22.06
N GLU A 15 -8.30 15.32 21.94
CA GLU A 15 -7.95 16.66 21.41
C GLU A 15 -7.92 16.70 19.87
N ILE A 16 -8.04 15.56 19.19
CA ILE A 16 -7.96 15.50 17.73
C ILE A 16 -9.35 15.62 17.13
N GLN A 17 -9.61 16.71 16.41
CA GLN A 17 -10.83 16.89 15.62
C GLN A 17 -10.65 16.20 14.26
N ALA A 18 -11.26 15.03 14.09
CA ALA A 18 -11.16 14.21 12.89
C ALA A 18 -12.08 14.69 11.76
N LEU A 19 -13.25 15.24 12.08
CA LEU A 19 -14.21 15.82 11.14
C LEU A 19 -14.72 17.14 11.70
N LYS A 20 -14.84 18.17 10.83
CA LYS A 20 -15.34 19.50 11.19
C LYS A 20 -16.32 19.98 10.13
N ASP A 21 -17.58 20.20 10.52
CA ASP A 21 -18.66 20.73 9.69
C ASP A 21 -18.74 20.13 8.28
N PHE A 22 -18.50 18.80 8.18
CA PHE A 22 -18.39 18.13 6.91
C PHE A 22 -19.74 17.72 6.37
N SER A 23 -20.04 18.10 5.12
CA SER A 23 -21.32 17.86 4.45
C SER A 23 -21.09 17.34 3.04
N PHE A 24 -21.84 16.32 2.64
CA PHE A 24 -21.91 15.80 1.27
C PHE A 24 -23.12 14.89 1.10
N SER A 25 -23.40 14.52 -0.16
CA SER A 25 -24.45 13.55 -0.49
C SER A 25 -23.98 12.58 -1.55
N VAL A 26 -24.58 11.38 -1.56
CA VAL A 26 -24.31 10.32 -2.54
C VAL A 26 -25.62 9.93 -3.21
N ALA A 27 -25.67 10.05 -4.53
CA ALA A 27 -26.84 9.69 -5.33
C ALA A 27 -27.08 8.16 -5.30
N LYS A 28 -28.33 7.75 -5.32
CA LYS A 28 -28.70 6.33 -5.34
C LYS A 28 -28.19 5.63 -6.61
N GLY A 29 -27.54 4.47 -6.45
CA GLY A 29 -26.97 3.71 -7.56
C GLY A 29 -25.72 4.32 -8.19
N SER A 30 -25.06 5.28 -7.51
CA SER A 30 -23.78 5.85 -7.95
C SER A 30 -22.60 5.18 -7.26
N LEU A 31 -21.41 5.31 -7.86
CA LEU A 31 -20.13 4.98 -7.27
C LEU A 31 -19.41 6.29 -6.93
N HIS A 32 -19.40 6.64 -5.65
CA HIS A 32 -18.90 7.92 -5.14
C HIS A 32 -17.58 7.73 -4.39
N GLY A 33 -16.58 8.54 -4.71
CA GLY A 33 -15.26 8.53 -4.09
C GLY A 33 -15.16 9.52 -2.91
N LEU A 34 -14.80 9.05 -1.71
CA LEU A 34 -14.40 9.89 -0.58
C LEU A 34 -12.87 9.95 -0.52
N ILE A 35 -12.28 11.01 -1.09
CA ILE A 35 -10.86 11.08 -1.42
C ILE A 35 -10.19 12.16 -0.56
N GLY A 36 -8.98 11.88 -0.09
CA GLY A 36 -8.21 12.87 0.68
C GLY A 36 -6.98 12.23 1.32
N PRO A 37 -6.03 13.04 1.81
CA PRO A 37 -4.84 12.56 2.52
C PRO A 37 -5.19 11.74 3.77
N ASP A 38 -4.18 11.04 4.31
CA ASP A 38 -4.33 10.35 5.58
C ASP A 38 -4.59 11.34 6.72
N GLY A 39 -5.47 10.96 7.65
CA GLY A 39 -5.85 11.80 8.76
C GLY A 39 -6.99 12.80 8.49
N THR A 40 -7.53 12.87 7.27
CA THR A 40 -8.68 13.77 6.95
C THR A 40 -10.05 13.25 7.42
N GLY A 41 -10.09 12.17 8.21
CA GLY A 41 -11.33 11.67 8.80
C GLY A 41 -12.14 10.72 7.92
N LYS A 42 -11.64 10.26 6.75
CA LYS A 42 -12.34 9.31 5.86
C LYS A 42 -12.87 8.10 6.63
N THR A 43 -11.99 7.37 7.31
CA THR A 43 -12.37 6.19 8.11
C THR A 43 -13.38 6.54 9.21
N SER A 44 -13.28 7.72 9.83
CA SER A 44 -14.27 8.18 10.84
C SER A 44 -15.64 8.37 10.20
N MET A 45 -15.71 8.94 8.99
CA MET A 45 -16.95 9.07 8.24
C MET A 45 -17.54 7.70 7.89
N PHE A 46 -16.74 6.77 7.36
CA PHE A 46 -17.21 5.39 7.08
C PHE A 46 -17.78 4.72 8.33
N ARG A 47 -17.14 4.88 9.48
CA ARG A 47 -17.61 4.31 10.75
C ARG A 47 -18.90 4.95 11.25
N ILE A 48 -19.09 6.26 11.02
CA ILE A 48 -20.36 6.93 11.34
C ILE A 48 -21.48 6.40 10.45
N LEU A 49 -21.26 6.33 9.13
CA LEU A 49 -22.25 5.81 8.19
C LEU A 49 -22.58 4.32 8.40
N ALA A 50 -21.57 3.53 8.82
CA ALA A 50 -21.75 2.13 9.21
C ALA A 50 -22.33 1.96 10.64
N THR A 51 -22.68 3.06 11.32
CA THR A 51 -23.23 3.08 12.69
C THR A 51 -22.34 2.45 13.76
N LEU A 52 -21.02 2.47 13.54
CA LEU A 52 -20.03 1.96 14.50
C LEU A 52 -19.57 3.02 15.49
N VAL A 53 -19.69 4.29 15.11
CA VAL A 53 -19.33 5.46 15.93
C VAL A 53 -20.41 6.52 15.75
N LEU A 54 -20.81 7.18 16.83
CA LEU A 54 -21.77 8.29 16.76
C LEU A 54 -21.04 9.60 16.42
N PRO A 55 -21.63 10.49 15.62
CA PRO A 55 -21.14 11.85 15.46
C PRO A 55 -21.25 12.63 16.76
N ASP A 56 -20.41 13.67 16.92
CA ASP A 56 -20.49 14.58 18.08
C ASP A 56 -21.56 15.66 17.84
N SER A 57 -21.73 16.07 16.57
CA SER A 57 -22.78 16.97 16.10
C SER A 57 -23.04 16.79 14.61
N GLY A 58 -24.10 17.44 14.09
CA GLY A 58 -24.56 17.27 12.71
C GLY A 58 -25.51 16.08 12.57
N THR A 59 -25.93 15.82 11.32
CA THR A 59 -26.86 14.71 11.01
C THR A 59 -26.36 13.94 9.79
N ALA A 60 -26.58 12.63 9.80
CA ALA A 60 -26.32 11.81 8.61
C ALA A 60 -27.42 10.75 8.49
N SER A 61 -27.74 10.40 7.25
CA SER A 61 -28.68 9.34 6.92
C SER A 61 -28.14 8.41 5.84
N VAL A 62 -28.52 7.14 5.92
CA VAL A 62 -28.20 6.12 4.93
C VAL A 62 -29.50 5.42 4.53
N ASP A 63 -29.80 5.43 3.23
CA ASP A 63 -31.04 4.90 2.63
C ASP A 63 -32.32 5.44 3.33
N GLY A 64 -32.24 6.72 3.75
CA GLY A 64 -33.34 7.42 4.45
C GLY A 64 -33.41 7.21 5.96
N TYR A 65 -32.53 6.40 6.56
CA TYR A 65 -32.47 6.14 8.00
C TYR A 65 -31.38 6.96 8.65
N ASP A 66 -31.71 7.63 9.75
CA ASP A 66 -30.74 8.44 10.51
C ASP A 66 -29.73 7.55 11.25
N VAL A 67 -28.43 7.92 11.22
CA VAL A 67 -27.33 7.11 11.78
C VAL A 67 -27.36 6.97 13.30
N VAL A 68 -28.15 7.78 14.02
CA VAL A 68 -28.29 7.71 15.49
C VAL A 68 -29.50 6.92 15.89
N SER A 69 -30.65 7.15 15.27
CA SER A 69 -31.95 6.52 15.62
C SER A 69 -32.26 5.27 14.80
N GLY A 70 -31.77 5.17 13.55
CA GLY A 70 -32.05 4.09 12.59
C GLY A 70 -30.99 2.98 12.53
N LEU A 71 -30.22 2.75 13.59
CA LEU A 71 -29.06 1.84 13.63
C LEU A 71 -29.35 0.43 13.08
N LYS A 72 -30.51 -0.15 13.48
CA LYS A 72 -30.89 -1.53 13.10
C LYS A 72 -31.18 -1.62 11.60
N ASP A 73 -31.92 -0.64 11.08
CA ASP A 73 -32.32 -0.59 9.68
C ASP A 73 -31.12 -0.36 8.77
N ILE A 74 -30.21 0.54 9.15
CA ILE A 74 -28.97 0.80 8.41
C ILE A 74 -28.10 -0.47 8.34
N ARG A 75 -27.90 -1.17 9.46
CA ARG A 75 -27.05 -2.38 9.50
C ARG A 75 -27.57 -3.52 8.64
N GLN A 76 -28.87 -3.59 8.37
CA GLN A 76 -29.44 -4.58 7.45
C GLN A 76 -29.30 -4.18 5.97
N ARG A 77 -29.03 -2.89 5.68
CA ARG A 77 -28.97 -2.33 4.33
C ARG A 77 -27.56 -2.00 3.85
N VAL A 78 -26.61 -2.02 4.77
CA VAL A 78 -25.23 -1.61 4.51
C VAL A 78 -24.30 -2.82 4.53
N GLY A 79 -23.51 -2.98 3.48
CA GLY A 79 -22.30 -3.80 3.48
C GLY A 79 -21.11 -2.92 3.81
N TYR A 80 -20.32 -3.23 4.83
CA TYR A 80 -19.15 -2.46 5.22
C TYR A 80 -17.87 -3.28 5.12
N MET A 81 -16.89 -2.75 4.43
CA MET A 81 -15.56 -3.29 4.29
C MET A 81 -14.55 -2.27 4.82
N PRO A 82 -13.98 -2.48 6.03
CA PRO A 82 -13.00 -1.58 6.61
C PRO A 82 -11.63 -1.72 5.94
N GLY A 83 -10.79 -0.67 6.00
CA GLY A 83 -9.46 -0.61 5.38
C GLY A 83 -8.43 -1.61 5.92
N ARG A 84 -8.69 -2.19 7.09
CA ARG A 84 -7.90 -3.33 7.60
C ARG A 84 -8.69 -4.61 7.38
N PHE A 85 -7.99 -5.67 6.94
CA PHE A 85 -8.60 -6.98 6.77
C PHE A 85 -9.26 -7.43 8.09
N SER A 86 -10.59 -7.46 8.09
CA SER A 86 -11.42 -7.65 9.28
C SER A 86 -11.99 -9.06 9.44
N LEU A 87 -11.67 -9.96 8.49
CA LEU A 87 -12.16 -11.33 8.52
C LEU A 87 -11.31 -12.19 9.46
N TYR A 88 -11.90 -13.26 9.95
CA TYR A 88 -11.25 -14.22 10.84
C TYR A 88 -10.21 -15.03 10.07
N GLN A 89 -8.92 -14.75 10.32
CA GLN A 89 -7.83 -15.34 9.57
C GLN A 89 -7.68 -16.85 9.79
N ASP A 90 -8.08 -17.35 10.95
CA ASP A 90 -8.03 -18.77 11.33
C ASP A 90 -9.19 -19.59 10.78
N LEU A 91 -10.28 -18.92 10.41
CA LEU A 91 -11.42 -19.54 9.75
C LEU A 91 -11.14 -19.73 8.26
N THR A 92 -11.75 -20.77 7.69
CA THR A 92 -11.74 -21.00 6.23
C THR A 92 -12.56 -19.95 5.49
N VAL A 93 -12.44 -19.92 4.17
CA VAL A 93 -13.24 -19.06 3.28
C VAL A 93 -14.73 -19.29 3.51
N GLU A 94 -15.17 -20.57 3.54
CA GLU A 94 -16.57 -20.93 3.73
C GLU A 94 -17.07 -20.59 5.14
N GLU A 95 -16.27 -20.81 6.18
CA GLU A 95 -16.63 -20.48 7.57
C GLU A 95 -16.79 -18.97 7.78
N ASN A 96 -15.91 -18.14 7.18
CA ASN A 96 -16.08 -16.70 7.18
C ASN A 96 -17.40 -16.28 6.53
N LEU A 97 -17.70 -16.79 5.32
CA LEU A 97 -18.94 -16.44 4.62
C LEU A 97 -20.17 -16.89 5.41
N ARG A 98 -20.14 -18.10 5.97
CA ARG A 98 -21.22 -18.64 6.82
C ARG A 98 -21.44 -17.80 8.09
N PHE A 99 -20.35 -17.35 8.73
CA PHE A 99 -20.43 -16.48 9.90
C PHE A 99 -21.19 -15.19 9.58
N PHE A 100 -20.83 -14.51 8.48
CA PHE A 100 -21.51 -13.27 8.09
C PHE A 100 -22.94 -13.53 7.62
N ALA A 101 -23.19 -14.59 6.87
CA ALA A 101 -24.56 -14.98 6.51
C ALA A 101 -25.44 -15.14 7.75
N THR A 102 -24.96 -15.88 8.76
CA THR A 102 -25.69 -16.08 10.02
C THR A 102 -25.89 -14.76 10.77
N LEU A 103 -24.87 -13.89 10.82
CA LEU A 103 -24.95 -12.58 11.47
C LEU A 103 -26.08 -11.71 10.90
N PHE A 104 -26.26 -11.76 9.58
CA PHE A 104 -27.31 -11.02 8.87
C PHE A 104 -28.63 -11.80 8.71
N GLY A 105 -28.79 -12.94 9.40
CA GLY A 105 -30.05 -13.73 9.40
C GLY A 105 -30.33 -14.45 8.08
N THR A 106 -29.29 -14.77 7.28
CA THR A 106 -29.40 -15.52 6.04
C THR A 106 -28.51 -16.77 6.04
N THR A 107 -28.50 -17.54 4.96
CA THR A 107 -27.58 -18.67 4.76
C THR A 107 -26.76 -18.48 3.50
N ILE A 108 -25.67 -19.27 3.34
CA ILE A 108 -24.86 -19.20 2.11
C ILE A 108 -25.74 -19.53 0.91
N GLU A 109 -26.57 -20.55 1.00
CA GLU A 109 -27.44 -21.01 -0.07
C GLU A 109 -28.45 -19.93 -0.50
N ALA A 110 -29.09 -19.27 0.47
CA ALA A 110 -30.05 -18.20 0.20
C ALA A 110 -29.38 -16.95 -0.39
N GLY A 111 -28.19 -16.58 0.10
CA GLY A 111 -27.44 -15.41 -0.34
C GLY A 111 -26.47 -15.65 -1.50
N TYR A 112 -26.31 -16.89 -1.97
CA TYR A 112 -25.32 -17.25 -2.98
C TYR A 112 -25.45 -16.46 -4.28
N HIS A 113 -26.67 -16.20 -4.72
CA HIS A 113 -26.95 -15.44 -5.95
C HIS A 113 -26.40 -14.00 -5.88
N ASN A 114 -26.29 -13.38 -4.69
CA ASN A 114 -25.74 -12.03 -4.50
C ASN A 114 -24.21 -12.00 -4.65
N VAL A 115 -23.56 -13.13 -4.40
CA VAL A 115 -22.09 -13.20 -4.33
C VAL A 115 -21.47 -14.12 -5.39
N LYS A 116 -22.28 -14.80 -6.19
CA LYS A 116 -21.85 -15.84 -7.16
C LYS A 116 -20.69 -15.42 -8.03
N ASP A 117 -20.74 -14.22 -8.60
CA ASP A 117 -19.73 -13.74 -9.56
C ASP A 117 -18.37 -13.43 -8.88
N ILE A 118 -18.38 -13.21 -7.57
CA ILE A 118 -17.22 -12.89 -6.76
C ILE A 118 -16.75 -14.11 -5.99
N TYR A 119 -17.64 -14.73 -5.24
CA TYR A 119 -17.36 -15.90 -4.41
C TYR A 119 -16.99 -17.11 -5.27
N GLY A 120 -17.62 -17.32 -6.43
CA GLY A 120 -17.32 -18.42 -7.34
C GLY A 120 -15.85 -18.47 -7.78
N GLN A 121 -15.16 -17.33 -7.80
CA GLN A 121 -13.74 -17.25 -8.12
C GLN A 121 -12.84 -17.78 -6.99
N ILE A 122 -13.31 -17.77 -5.75
CA ILE A 122 -12.58 -18.23 -4.57
C ILE A 122 -13.18 -19.50 -3.96
N GLU A 123 -14.34 -19.95 -4.44
CA GLU A 123 -15.03 -21.16 -3.98
C GLU A 123 -14.17 -22.45 -4.11
N PRO A 124 -13.33 -22.63 -5.13
CA PRO A 124 -12.40 -23.77 -5.18
C PRO A 124 -11.48 -23.84 -3.96
N PHE A 125 -11.24 -22.70 -3.30
CA PHE A 125 -10.40 -22.60 -2.10
C PHE A 125 -11.20 -22.52 -0.80
N LYS A 126 -12.48 -22.87 -0.79
CA LYS A 126 -13.41 -22.69 0.34
C LYS A 126 -12.95 -23.31 1.66
N ARG A 127 -12.13 -24.37 1.61
CA ARG A 127 -11.53 -25.03 2.78
C ARG A 127 -10.22 -24.42 3.24
N ARG A 128 -9.64 -23.46 2.48
CA ARG A 128 -8.39 -22.76 2.85
C ARG A 128 -8.68 -21.72 3.92
N ARG A 129 -7.80 -21.59 4.92
CA ARG A 129 -7.89 -20.53 5.92
C ARG A 129 -7.73 -19.15 5.28
N ALA A 130 -8.52 -18.17 5.72
CA ALA A 130 -8.48 -16.81 5.18
C ALA A 130 -7.10 -16.16 5.32
N GLY A 131 -6.36 -16.47 6.39
CA GLY A 131 -4.99 -16.00 6.58
C GLY A 131 -4.01 -16.44 5.47
N ALA A 132 -4.26 -17.60 4.84
CA ALA A 132 -3.41 -18.18 3.79
C ALA A 132 -3.80 -17.75 2.35
N LEU A 133 -4.78 -16.86 2.20
CA LEU A 133 -5.20 -16.32 0.90
C LEU A 133 -4.26 -15.21 0.43
N SER A 134 -4.17 -15.02 -0.90
CA SER A 134 -3.55 -13.82 -1.49
C SER A 134 -4.34 -12.55 -1.16
N GLY A 135 -3.72 -11.37 -1.32
CA GLY A 135 -4.39 -10.08 -1.11
C GLY A 135 -5.70 -9.96 -1.89
N GLY A 136 -5.68 -10.22 -3.20
CA GLY A 136 -6.87 -10.16 -4.04
C GLY A 136 -7.96 -11.17 -3.63
N MET A 137 -7.59 -12.40 -3.25
CA MET A 137 -8.56 -13.38 -2.73
C MET A 137 -9.16 -12.95 -1.40
N LYS A 138 -8.38 -12.32 -0.51
CA LYS A 138 -8.87 -11.74 0.76
C LYS A 138 -9.91 -10.66 0.51
N GLN A 139 -9.68 -9.80 -0.48
CA GLN A 139 -10.61 -8.73 -0.84
C GLN A 139 -11.90 -9.29 -1.45
N LYS A 140 -11.80 -10.31 -2.33
CA LYS A 140 -12.97 -11.00 -2.89
C LYS A 140 -13.81 -11.66 -1.78
N LEU A 141 -13.16 -12.28 -0.79
CA LEU A 141 -13.85 -12.86 0.37
C LEU A 141 -14.52 -11.76 1.22
N ALA A 142 -13.83 -10.67 1.53
CA ALA A 142 -14.38 -9.57 2.31
C ALA A 142 -15.59 -8.93 1.62
N LEU A 143 -15.50 -8.71 0.30
CA LEU A 143 -16.60 -8.18 -0.49
C LEU A 143 -17.78 -9.17 -0.54
N SER A 144 -17.52 -10.48 -0.68
CA SER A 144 -18.57 -11.52 -0.62
C SER A 144 -19.29 -11.52 0.74
N CYS A 145 -18.55 -11.40 1.84
CA CYS A 145 -19.14 -11.29 3.19
C CYS A 145 -19.98 -10.02 3.36
N ALA A 146 -19.56 -8.90 2.75
CA ALA A 146 -20.31 -7.64 2.80
C ALA A 146 -21.58 -7.66 1.93
N LEU A 147 -21.65 -8.54 0.92
CA LEU A 147 -22.75 -8.62 -0.06
C LEU A 147 -23.77 -9.72 0.24
N ILE A 148 -23.45 -10.70 1.09
CA ILE A 148 -24.24 -11.93 1.28
C ILE A 148 -25.70 -11.67 1.64
N HIS A 149 -25.97 -10.56 2.33
CA HIS A 149 -27.30 -10.15 2.80
C HIS A 149 -28.01 -9.16 1.86
N GLN A 150 -27.48 -8.96 0.65
CA GLN A 150 -28.05 -8.07 -0.38
C GLN A 150 -28.22 -6.60 0.08
N PRO A 151 -27.14 -5.91 0.46
CA PRO A 151 -27.21 -4.52 0.89
C PRO A 151 -27.60 -3.58 -0.26
N SER A 152 -28.30 -2.47 0.04
CA SER A 152 -28.56 -1.39 -0.89
C SER A 152 -27.40 -0.41 -1.01
N VAL A 153 -26.53 -0.34 0.02
CA VAL A 153 -25.37 0.55 0.10
C VAL A 153 -24.12 -0.23 0.49
N LEU A 154 -23.02 -0.02 -0.24
CA LEU A 154 -21.70 -0.52 0.11
C LEU A 154 -20.80 0.62 0.57
N LEU A 155 -20.19 0.44 1.73
CA LEU A 155 -19.20 1.33 2.31
C LEU A 155 -17.83 0.63 2.28
N LEU A 156 -16.91 1.12 1.46
CA LEU A 156 -15.61 0.48 1.20
C LEU A 156 -14.47 1.44 1.57
N ASP A 157 -13.81 1.17 2.69
CA ASP A 157 -12.71 2.00 3.18
C ASP A 157 -11.37 1.42 2.71
N GLU A 158 -10.78 2.03 1.70
CA GLU A 158 -9.51 1.62 1.05
C GLU A 158 -9.46 0.13 0.67
N PRO A 159 -10.46 -0.39 -0.07
CA PRO A 159 -10.62 -1.84 -0.27
C PRO A 159 -9.49 -2.50 -1.06
N THR A 160 -8.70 -1.73 -1.80
CA THR A 160 -7.65 -2.23 -2.70
C THR A 160 -6.23 -1.94 -2.20
N THR A 161 -6.09 -1.36 -1.00
CA THR A 161 -4.78 -1.10 -0.39
C THR A 161 -4.02 -2.41 -0.14
N GLY A 162 -2.77 -2.49 -0.66
CA GLY A 162 -1.93 -3.69 -0.57
C GLY A 162 -2.31 -4.82 -1.53
N VAL A 163 -3.15 -4.55 -2.53
CA VAL A 163 -3.54 -5.49 -3.60
C VAL A 163 -2.74 -5.19 -4.87
N ASP A 164 -2.32 -6.23 -5.58
CA ASP A 164 -1.61 -6.09 -6.84
C ASP A 164 -2.49 -5.45 -7.95
N PRO A 165 -1.89 -4.83 -8.97
CA PRO A 165 -2.62 -4.06 -9.97
C PRO A 165 -3.64 -4.85 -10.78
N VAL A 166 -3.37 -6.14 -11.07
CA VAL A 166 -4.31 -6.99 -11.82
C VAL A 166 -5.55 -7.23 -10.97
N SER A 167 -5.35 -7.69 -9.73
CA SER A 167 -6.43 -7.92 -8.76
C SER A 167 -7.20 -6.63 -8.44
N ARG A 168 -6.52 -5.45 -8.41
CA ARG A 168 -7.19 -4.15 -8.26
C ARG A 168 -8.12 -3.87 -9.42
N THR A 169 -7.66 -4.01 -10.65
CA THR A 169 -8.48 -3.80 -11.85
C THR A 169 -9.72 -4.68 -11.82
N GLU A 170 -9.55 -5.98 -11.55
CA GLU A 170 -10.67 -6.92 -11.42
C GLU A 170 -11.66 -6.51 -10.32
N PHE A 171 -11.16 -6.03 -9.17
CA PHE A 171 -12.00 -5.57 -8.07
C PHE A 171 -12.85 -4.37 -8.48
N TRP A 172 -12.28 -3.39 -9.15
CA TRP A 172 -13.03 -2.22 -9.64
C TRP A 172 -14.02 -2.57 -10.75
N ASP A 173 -13.71 -3.55 -11.60
CA ASP A 173 -14.65 -4.08 -12.59
C ASP A 173 -15.84 -4.79 -11.91
N MET A 174 -15.63 -5.44 -10.77
CA MET A 174 -16.71 -5.98 -9.93
C MET A 174 -17.57 -4.87 -9.33
N LEU A 175 -16.97 -3.78 -8.81
CA LEU A 175 -17.72 -2.63 -8.28
C LEU A 175 -18.58 -1.99 -9.37
N ALA A 176 -18.07 -1.84 -10.60
CA ALA A 176 -18.83 -1.30 -11.73
C ALA A 176 -20.07 -2.17 -12.05
N ARG A 177 -19.93 -3.50 -11.97
CA ARG A 177 -21.09 -4.41 -12.16
C ARG A 177 -22.11 -4.30 -11.02
N LEU A 178 -21.66 -4.22 -9.78
CA LEU A 178 -22.54 -4.03 -8.61
C LEU A 178 -23.33 -2.72 -8.70
N LYS A 179 -22.68 -1.65 -9.14
CA LYS A 179 -23.34 -0.37 -9.45
C LYS A 179 -24.43 -0.53 -10.51
N GLN A 180 -24.13 -1.26 -11.62
CA GLN A 180 -25.13 -1.53 -12.67
C GLN A 180 -26.34 -2.32 -12.16
N GLN A 181 -26.16 -3.12 -11.10
CA GLN A 181 -27.25 -3.81 -10.38
C GLN A 181 -28.03 -2.90 -9.44
N GLY A 182 -27.69 -1.60 -9.35
CA GLY A 182 -28.38 -0.60 -8.56
C GLY A 182 -27.85 -0.42 -7.13
N ILE A 183 -26.74 -1.05 -6.76
CA ILE A 183 -26.10 -0.87 -5.46
C ILE A 183 -25.41 0.50 -5.44
N THR A 184 -25.63 1.28 -4.39
CA THR A 184 -24.91 2.53 -4.16
C THR A 184 -23.57 2.22 -3.48
N ILE A 185 -22.48 2.81 -3.96
CA ILE A 185 -21.14 2.51 -3.46
C ILE A 185 -20.47 3.81 -3.05
N LEU A 186 -20.04 3.87 -1.77
CA LEU A 186 -19.12 4.90 -1.27
C LEU A 186 -17.76 4.22 -1.02
N VAL A 187 -16.71 4.71 -1.68
CA VAL A 187 -15.38 4.11 -1.61
C VAL A 187 -14.31 5.16 -1.33
N SER A 188 -13.34 4.84 -0.47
CA SER A 188 -12.09 5.61 -0.37
C SER A 188 -10.95 4.88 -1.06
N THR A 189 -10.05 5.63 -1.67
CA THR A 189 -8.83 5.11 -2.30
C THR A 189 -7.72 6.15 -2.33
N PRO A 190 -6.45 5.76 -2.13
CA PRO A 190 -5.31 6.63 -2.33
C PRO A 190 -4.83 6.68 -3.80
N TYR A 191 -5.39 5.87 -4.70
CA TYR A 191 -4.88 5.67 -6.05
C TYR A 191 -5.59 6.56 -7.09
N GLN A 192 -4.82 7.39 -7.81
CA GLN A 192 -5.35 8.32 -8.83
C GLN A 192 -6.10 7.62 -9.97
N GLU A 193 -5.66 6.44 -10.38
CA GLU A 193 -6.31 5.66 -11.43
C GLU A 193 -7.70 5.16 -11.02
N GLU A 194 -7.87 4.85 -9.75
CA GLU A 194 -9.13 4.38 -9.18
C GLU A 194 -10.13 5.53 -9.02
N ILE A 195 -9.65 6.72 -8.67
CA ILE A 195 -10.46 7.94 -8.55
C ILE A 195 -11.21 8.23 -9.87
N LYS A 196 -10.56 7.99 -11.02
CA LYS A 196 -11.16 8.20 -12.35
C LYS A 196 -12.33 7.26 -12.65
N ARG A 197 -12.49 6.19 -11.88
CA ARG A 197 -13.61 5.23 -12.03
C ARG A 197 -14.84 5.61 -11.21
N CYS A 198 -14.74 6.62 -10.34
CA CYS A 198 -15.86 7.15 -9.58
C CYS A 198 -16.70 8.10 -10.46
N ASP A 199 -18.02 8.10 -10.25
CA ASP A 199 -18.93 9.04 -10.94
C ASP A 199 -18.76 10.45 -10.38
N GLU A 200 -18.62 10.55 -9.06
CA GLU A 200 -18.42 11.78 -8.30
C GLU A 200 -17.40 11.57 -7.19
N ILE A 201 -16.77 12.64 -6.77
CA ILE A 201 -15.79 12.61 -5.68
C ILE A 201 -16.07 13.72 -4.66
N THR A 202 -15.80 13.44 -3.39
CA THR A 202 -15.83 14.42 -2.30
C THR A 202 -14.52 14.33 -1.52
N THR A 203 -14.00 15.50 -1.12
CA THR A 203 -12.76 15.58 -0.33
C THR A 203 -13.08 16.19 1.04
N PRO A 204 -12.81 15.48 2.14
CA PRO A 204 -12.95 16.06 3.48
C PRO A 204 -11.98 17.25 3.66
N PRO A 205 -12.36 18.29 4.42
CA PRO A 205 -11.48 19.41 4.74
C PRO A 205 -10.26 18.91 5.54
N LEU A 206 -9.10 19.56 5.32
CA LEU A 206 -7.90 19.28 6.10
C LEU A 206 -8.12 19.67 7.57
N PRO A 207 -7.71 18.83 8.54
CA PRO A 207 -7.80 19.19 9.94
C PRO A 207 -6.88 20.36 10.28
N PRO A 208 -7.26 21.28 11.19
CA PRO A 208 -6.53 22.53 11.48
C PRO A 208 -5.16 22.36 12.17
N THR A 209 -4.72 21.16 12.48
CA THR A 209 -3.51 20.87 13.28
C THR A 209 -2.24 20.55 12.49
N LEU A 210 -2.25 20.67 11.17
CA LEU A 210 -1.01 20.68 10.39
C LEU A 210 -0.68 22.12 10.05
N GLY A 211 0.14 22.75 10.93
CA GLY A 211 0.51 24.15 10.89
C GLY A 211 0.92 24.64 9.50
N THR A 212 0.06 25.44 8.92
CA THR A 212 0.40 26.46 7.94
C THR A 212 -0.13 27.78 8.46
N THR A 213 0.79 28.73 8.68
CA THR A 213 0.54 30.12 8.91
C THR A 213 -0.56 30.67 8.00
N GLU A 214 -1.47 31.43 8.60
CA GLU A 214 -2.55 32.16 7.96
C GLU A 214 -2.10 32.87 6.68
N ASN A 215 -2.71 32.52 5.57
CA ASN A 215 -3.16 33.45 4.50
C ASN A 215 -3.61 32.64 3.29
N GLN A 216 -4.88 32.20 3.27
CA GLN A 216 -5.64 32.10 2.02
C GLN A 216 -7.14 32.15 2.34
N GLN A 217 -7.76 33.20 1.81
CA GLN A 217 -9.16 33.54 1.90
C GLN A 217 -10.09 32.46 1.35
N THR A 218 -11.19 32.31 2.06
CA THR A 218 -12.42 31.59 1.71
C THR A 218 -12.80 31.63 0.24
N ALA A 219 -12.91 30.44 -0.38
CA ALA A 219 -13.68 30.24 -1.60
C ALA A 219 -14.65 29.06 -1.40
N PRO A 220 -15.91 29.17 -1.92
CA PRO A 220 -16.97 28.24 -1.62
C PRO A 220 -16.76 26.89 -2.33
N ALA A 221 -17.14 25.83 -1.63
CA ALA A 221 -17.16 24.45 -2.11
C ALA A 221 -18.16 24.32 -3.24
N THR A 222 -17.69 24.28 -4.47
CA THR A 222 -18.26 23.63 -5.66
C THR A 222 -17.55 24.15 -6.91
N ARG A 223 -16.43 23.53 -7.24
CA ARG A 223 -15.92 23.52 -8.62
C ARG A 223 -15.36 22.14 -8.94
N PRO A 224 -15.75 21.53 -10.05
CA PRO A 224 -15.08 20.34 -10.57
C PRO A 224 -13.66 20.78 -10.95
N LEU A 225 -12.67 20.17 -10.33
CA LEU A 225 -11.28 20.29 -10.76
C LEU A 225 -11.13 19.58 -12.11
N TYR A 226 -11.37 20.30 -13.19
CA TYR A 226 -10.83 19.96 -14.49
C TYR A 226 -9.30 20.02 -14.36
N ILE A 227 -8.67 18.87 -14.29
CA ILE A 227 -7.23 18.76 -14.46
C ILE A 227 -6.98 18.98 -15.94
N ASN A 228 -6.44 20.14 -16.29
CA ASN A 228 -5.87 20.37 -17.62
C ASN A 228 -4.84 19.26 -17.88
N LYS A 229 -5.02 18.53 -18.98
CA LYS A 229 -3.96 17.75 -19.61
C LYS A 229 -2.82 18.71 -19.90
N GLU A 230 -1.62 18.28 -19.53
CA GLU A 230 -0.34 18.96 -19.71
C GLU A 230 0.18 19.72 -18.47
N GLU A 231 0.46 18.95 -17.41
CA GLU A 231 1.66 19.18 -16.63
C GLU A 231 2.17 17.79 -16.22
N LYS A 232 3.21 17.32 -16.92
CA LYS A 232 4.12 16.32 -16.39
C LYS A 232 4.67 16.91 -15.11
N ALA A 233 4.14 16.48 -13.97
CA ALA A 233 4.72 16.81 -12.68
C ALA A 233 6.04 16.04 -12.53
N THR A 234 7.08 16.57 -13.19
CA THR A 234 8.44 16.34 -12.74
C THR A 234 8.54 16.91 -11.32
N PRO A 235 9.18 16.21 -10.38
CA PRO A 235 9.44 16.78 -9.07
C PRO A 235 10.19 18.10 -9.26
N ASN A 236 9.60 19.21 -8.76
CA ASN A 236 10.31 20.48 -8.65
C ASN A 236 11.40 20.32 -7.58
N THR A 237 12.49 19.71 -7.97
CA THR A 237 13.76 19.80 -7.27
C THR A 237 14.57 20.87 -7.95
N THR A 238 14.67 22.03 -7.31
CA THR A 238 15.81 22.94 -7.47
C THR A 238 17.05 22.31 -6.84
N THR A 239 17.42 21.13 -7.30
CA THR A 239 18.75 20.54 -7.20
C THR A 239 18.96 19.80 -8.51
N ASP A 240 20.05 20.10 -9.20
CA ASP A 240 20.47 19.52 -10.47
C ASP A 240 20.27 17.98 -10.46
N ASN A 241 19.15 17.51 -10.98
CA ASN A 241 18.94 16.11 -11.33
C ASN A 241 19.55 15.86 -12.72
N ALA A 242 20.86 16.02 -12.85
CA ALA A 242 21.58 15.41 -13.95
C ALA A 242 21.38 13.87 -13.84
N PRO A 243 21.01 13.16 -14.92
CA PRO A 243 20.92 11.71 -14.91
C PRO A 243 22.23 11.16 -14.35
N ARG A 244 22.13 10.34 -13.28
CA ARG A 244 23.32 9.67 -12.72
C ARG A 244 23.87 8.75 -13.80
N ASP A 245 25.09 9.01 -14.27
CA ASP A 245 25.73 8.10 -15.20
C ASP A 245 26.26 6.87 -14.44
N ILE A 246 25.38 5.88 -14.29
CA ILE A 246 25.71 4.58 -13.67
C ILE A 246 26.22 3.57 -14.71
N SER A 247 26.36 3.96 -15.98
CA SER A 247 26.67 3.03 -17.09
C SER A 247 28.00 2.32 -16.91
N GLN A 248 28.99 2.97 -16.27
CA GLN A 248 30.34 2.45 -16.01
C GLN A 248 30.55 2.02 -14.54
N ALA A 249 29.50 2.08 -13.70
CA ALA A 249 29.64 1.71 -12.30
C ALA A 249 29.84 0.20 -12.12
N GLU A 250 30.64 -0.17 -11.11
CA GLU A 250 30.91 -1.56 -10.73
C GLU A 250 29.62 -2.31 -10.38
N THR A 251 29.53 -3.59 -10.77
CA THR A 251 28.44 -4.48 -10.33
C THR A 251 28.59 -4.79 -8.86
N ILE A 252 27.59 -4.42 -8.05
CA ILE A 252 27.57 -4.65 -6.61
C ILE A 252 26.69 -5.82 -6.21
N ILE A 253 25.66 -6.14 -7.01
CA ILE A 253 24.86 -7.37 -6.87
C ILE A 253 24.95 -8.12 -8.19
N HIS A 254 25.37 -9.37 -8.13
CA HIS A 254 25.41 -10.27 -9.29
C HIS A 254 24.60 -11.51 -8.98
N VAL A 255 23.65 -11.86 -9.84
CA VAL A 255 22.78 -13.04 -9.69
C VAL A 255 22.83 -13.87 -10.97
N SER A 256 23.13 -15.15 -10.83
CA SER A 256 23.26 -16.10 -11.94
C SER A 256 22.49 -17.39 -11.65
N HIS A 257 21.45 -17.65 -12.46
CA HIS A 257 20.63 -18.86 -12.40
C HIS A 257 20.07 -19.17 -11.00
N LEU A 258 19.64 -18.12 -10.27
CA LEU A 258 19.16 -18.26 -8.90
C LEU A 258 17.83 -19.00 -8.85
N VAL A 259 17.76 -20.02 -8.00
CA VAL A 259 16.57 -20.85 -7.79
C VAL A 259 16.25 -20.95 -6.31
N LYS A 260 14.95 -20.85 -5.96
CA LYS A 260 14.44 -21.17 -4.63
C LYS A 260 13.19 -22.01 -4.71
N THR A 261 13.28 -23.24 -4.18
CA THR A 261 12.19 -24.22 -4.17
C THR A 261 11.67 -24.40 -2.74
N PHE A 262 10.35 -24.52 -2.59
CA PHE A 262 9.66 -24.93 -1.37
C PHE A 262 8.78 -26.14 -1.69
N GLY A 263 9.22 -27.33 -1.29
CA GLY A 263 8.59 -28.58 -1.73
C GLY A 263 8.68 -28.74 -3.25
N THR A 264 7.54 -28.77 -3.94
CA THR A 264 7.45 -28.83 -5.41
C THR A 264 7.31 -27.46 -6.08
N PHE A 265 7.19 -26.38 -5.30
CA PHE A 265 6.94 -25.05 -5.82
C PHE A 265 8.23 -24.24 -5.94
N ASN A 266 8.53 -23.73 -7.14
CA ASN A 266 9.63 -22.80 -7.39
C ASN A 266 9.16 -21.36 -7.14
N ALA A 267 9.51 -20.81 -5.98
CA ALA A 267 9.20 -19.42 -5.66
C ALA A 267 10.12 -18.43 -6.42
N VAL A 268 11.34 -18.86 -6.74
CA VAL A 268 12.29 -18.18 -7.64
C VAL A 268 12.76 -19.26 -8.61
N ASP A 269 12.63 -19.00 -9.90
CA ASP A 269 12.85 -19.98 -10.96
C ASP A 269 13.79 -19.44 -12.03
N ASP A 270 15.07 -19.74 -11.86
CA ASP A 270 16.15 -19.44 -12.80
C ASP A 270 16.27 -17.96 -13.18
N ILE A 271 16.45 -17.08 -12.16
CA ILE A 271 16.62 -15.63 -12.41
C ILE A 271 18.12 -15.25 -12.49
N SER A 272 18.43 -14.35 -13.42
CA SER A 272 19.78 -13.79 -13.61
C SER A 272 19.70 -12.29 -13.86
N PHE A 273 20.48 -11.48 -13.13
CA PHE A 273 20.55 -10.04 -13.30
C PHE A 273 21.74 -9.44 -12.54
N ASP A 274 22.09 -8.21 -12.88
CA ASP A 274 23.13 -7.41 -12.23
C ASP A 274 22.56 -6.08 -11.76
N VAL A 275 23.05 -5.60 -10.60
CA VAL A 275 22.77 -4.25 -10.09
C VAL A 275 24.09 -3.50 -9.93
N ARG A 276 24.13 -2.26 -10.37
CA ARG A 276 25.32 -1.41 -10.33
C ARG A 276 25.41 -0.60 -9.03
N ARG A 277 26.60 -0.23 -8.63
CA ARG A 277 26.82 0.60 -7.43
C ARG A 277 26.13 1.96 -7.58
N GLY A 278 25.39 2.37 -6.55
CA GLY A 278 24.63 3.63 -6.52
C GLY A 278 23.34 3.62 -7.36
N GLU A 279 22.97 2.47 -7.94
CA GLU A 279 21.74 2.30 -8.72
C GLU A 279 20.52 2.19 -7.80
N ILE A 280 19.38 2.75 -8.22
CA ILE A 280 18.06 2.43 -7.69
C ILE A 280 17.45 1.37 -8.59
N PHE A 281 17.49 0.11 -8.14
CA PHE A 281 16.99 -1.03 -8.88
C PHE A 281 15.64 -1.50 -8.36
N GLY A 282 14.62 -1.45 -9.24
CA GLY A 282 13.25 -1.86 -8.94
C GLY A 282 13.02 -3.35 -9.21
N PHE A 283 12.34 -4.03 -8.29
CA PHE A 283 11.92 -5.42 -8.46
C PHE A 283 10.39 -5.47 -8.43
N LEU A 284 9.79 -5.34 -9.62
CA LEU A 284 8.35 -5.21 -9.81
C LEU A 284 7.69 -6.57 -10.00
N GLY A 285 6.49 -6.75 -9.45
CA GLY A 285 5.71 -7.99 -9.65
C GLY A 285 4.49 -8.05 -8.75
N ALA A 286 3.55 -8.93 -9.10
CA ALA A 286 2.39 -9.22 -8.27
C ALA A 286 2.78 -9.81 -6.91
N ASN A 287 1.82 -9.83 -5.99
CA ASN A 287 1.98 -10.55 -4.73
C ASN A 287 2.12 -12.05 -5.02
N GLY A 288 3.14 -12.68 -4.41
CA GLY A 288 3.45 -14.10 -4.67
C GLY A 288 4.36 -14.35 -5.86
N ALA A 289 4.77 -13.33 -6.65
CA ALA A 289 5.68 -13.50 -7.79
C ALA A 289 7.12 -13.92 -7.41
N GLY A 290 7.47 -13.95 -6.11
CA GLY A 290 8.79 -14.37 -5.64
C GLY A 290 9.73 -13.23 -5.22
N LYS A 291 9.31 -11.95 -5.32
CA LYS A 291 10.12 -10.75 -5.00
C LYS A 291 10.78 -10.80 -3.62
N THR A 292 9.97 -10.93 -2.58
CA THR A 292 10.46 -11.02 -1.19
C THR A 292 11.35 -12.22 -0.97
N THR A 293 11.08 -13.35 -1.66
CA THR A 293 11.93 -14.55 -1.58
C THR A 293 13.31 -14.28 -2.16
N ALA A 294 13.40 -13.69 -3.35
CA ALA A 294 14.66 -13.32 -3.97
C ALA A 294 15.44 -12.32 -3.10
N MET A 295 14.76 -11.26 -2.61
CA MET A 295 15.37 -10.28 -1.72
C MET A 295 15.91 -10.90 -0.43
N ARG A 296 15.18 -11.85 0.20
CA ARG A 296 15.64 -12.55 1.42
C ARG A 296 16.88 -13.41 1.17
N ILE A 297 17.05 -13.95 -0.03
CA ILE A 297 18.30 -14.67 -0.40
C ILE A 297 19.44 -13.66 -0.52
N LEU A 298 19.25 -12.56 -1.26
CA LEU A 298 20.28 -11.55 -1.46
C LEU A 298 20.70 -10.85 -0.15
N SER A 299 19.78 -10.68 0.78
CA SER A 299 20.09 -10.13 2.11
C SER A 299 20.68 -11.14 3.10
N GLY A 300 20.94 -12.38 2.69
CA GLY A 300 21.49 -13.43 3.55
C GLY A 300 20.52 -13.97 4.60
N LEU A 301 19.21 -13.72 4.45
CA LEU A 301 18.16 -14.20 5.35
C LEU A 301 17.61 -15.58 4.95
N SER A 302 17.88 -16.03 3.74
CA SER A 302 17.46 -17.35 3.23
C SER A 302 18.52 -17.93 2.31
N GLN A 303 18.70 -19.25 2.35
CA GLN A 303 19.61 -19.94 1.46
C GLN A 303 18.94 -20.21 0.10
N PRO A 304 19.62 -20.05 -1.04
CA PRO A 304 19.13 -20.49 -2.34
C PRO A 304 19.04 -22.01 -2.42
N SER A 305 18.22 -22.54 -3.31
CA SER A 305 18.18 -23.97 -3.65
C SER A 305 19.12 -24.30 -4.82
N GLY A 306 19.50 -23.31 -5.63
CA GLY A 306 20.42 -23.45 -6.74
C GLY A 306 20.86 -22.08 -7.26
N GLY A 307 21.83 -22.09 -8.17
CA GLY A 307 22.41 -20.87 -8.74
C GLY A 307 23.45 -20.23 -7.83
N LYS A 308 23.89 -19.02 -8.20
CA LYS A 308 24.89 -18.22 -7.49
C LYS A 308 24.44 -16.78 -7.36
N ALA A 309 24.73 -16.15 -6.24
CA ALA A 309 24.57 -14.71 -6.10
C ALA A 309 25.65 -14.12 -5.20
N THR A 310 26.09 -12.91 -5.52
CA THR A 310 26.99 -12.12 -4.68
C THR A 310 26.39 -10.76 -4.40
N VAL A 311 26.64 -10.24 -3.20
CA VAL A 311 26.22 -8.90 -2.74
C VAL A 311 27.41 -8.24 -2.07
N ALA A 312 27.79 -7.04 -2.52
CA ALA A 312 28.98 -6.31 -2.08
C ALA A 312 30.26 -7.19 -2.12
N GLY A 313 30.38 -8.00 -3.18
CA GLY A 313 31.50 -8.93 -3.36
C GLY A 313 31.48 -10.19 -2.51
N LEU A 314 30.43 -10.42 -1.71
CA LEU A 314 30.30 -11.55 -0.80
C LEU A 314 29.27 -12.57 -1.34
N ASP A 315 29.59 -13.86 -1.25
CA ASP A 315 28.72 -14.95 -1.68
C ASP A 315 27.55 -15.16 -0.69
N VAL A 316 26.32 -15.17 -1.18
CA VAL A 316 25.10 -15.26 -0.35
C VAL A 316 24.94 -16.59 0.36
N SER A 317 25.55 -17.67 -0.16
CA SER A 317 25.43 -19.02 0.40
C SER A 317 26.41 -19.26 1.54
N THR A 318 27.60 -18.69 1.46
CA THR A 318 28.71 -18.97 2.40
C THR A 318 29.04 -17.81 3.33
N GLN A 319 28.74 -16.55 2.92
CA GLN A 319 29.16 -15.34 3.64
C GLN A 319 27.98 -14.49 4.14
N HIS A 320 26.85 -15.11 4.41
CA HIS A 320 25.59 -14.43 4.76
C HIS A 320 25.71 -13.53 6.01
N GLU A 321 26.52 -13.90 7.03
CA GLU A 321 26.74 -13.04 8.20
C GLU A 321 27.56 -11.78 7.88
N ALA A 322 28.51 -11.87 6.96
CA ALA A 322 29.27 -10.71 6.50
C ALA A 322 28.41 -9.77 5.65
N ILE A 323 27.50 -10.32 4.83
CA ILE A 323 26.53 -9.54 4.05
C ILE A 323 25.66 -8.70 4.97
N LYS A 324 25.08 -9.29 6.03
CA LYS A 324 24.20 -8.58 6.98
C LYS A 324 24.85 -7.35 7.63
N ARG A 325 26.16 -7.30 7.73
CA ARG A 325 26.91 -6.15 8.24
C ARG A 325 27.11 -5.03 7.22
N ARG A 326 27.02 -5.35 5.92
CA ARG A 326 27.25 -4.39 4.82
C ARG A 326 25.97 -3.86 4.20
N ILE A 327 24.83 -4.42 4.58
CA ILE A 327 23.53 -4.05 4.04
C ILE A 327 22.64 -3.37 5.07
N GLY A 328 21.72 -2.53 4.58
CA GLY A 328 20.52 -2.12 5.29
C GLY A 328 19.34 -2.97 4.84
N TYR A 329 18.38 -3.21 5.72
CA TYR A 329 17.19 -3.97 5.38
C TYR A 329 15.94 -3.36 6.01
N MET A 330 14.93 -3.08 5.19
CA MET A 330 13.61 -2.65 5.63
C MET A 330 12.59 -3.67 5.13
N SER A 331 11.98 -4.43 6.06
CA SER A 331 10.99 -5.44 5.72
C SER A 331 9.60 -4.83 5.48
N GLN A 332 8.75 -5.52 4.74
CA GLN A 332 7.35 -5.16 4.50
C GLN A 332 6.54 -5.01 5.80
N ARG A 333 6.79 -5.87 6.80
CA ARG A 333 6.26 -5.68 8.15
C ARG A 333 7.15 -4.69 8.88
N PHE A 334 6.52 -3.86 9.71
CA PHE A 334 7.20 -2.83 10.45
C PHE A 334 8.40 -3.39 11.22
N SER A 335 9.62 -2.87 10.91
CA SER A 335 10.88 -3.40 11.44
C SER A 335 11.35 -2.71 12.73
N LEU A 336 10.66 -1.63 13.16
CA LEU A 336 10.99 -0.93 14.43
C LEU A 336 10.18 -1.52 15.59
N TYR A 337 10.73 -1.39 16.77
CA TYR A 337 10.07 -1.81 18.01
C TYR A 337 9.03 -0.76 18.41
N GLU A 338 7.77 -1.12 18.34
CA GLU A 338 6.63 -0.21 18.56
C GLU A 338 6.52 0.29 20.00
N ASP A 339 7.02 -0.48 20.97
CA ASP A 339 7.03 -0.15 22.41
C ASP A 339 8.27 0.64 22.85
N LEU A 340 9.18 0.93 21.94
CA LEU A 340 10.31 1.84 22.16
C LEU A 340 9.99 3.22 21.58
N THR A 341 10.63 4.24 22.16
CA THR A 341 10.61 5.60 21.63
C THR A 341 11.41 5.71 20.33
N VAL A 342 11.24 6.82 19.62
CA VAL A 342 12.03 7.13 18.42
C VAL A 342 13.54 7.06 18.71
N THR A 343 13.97 7.73 19.78
CA THR A 343 15.40 7.77 20.17
C THR A 343 15.92 6.39 20.57
N GLU A 344 15.15 5.61 21.31
CA GLU A 344 15.54 4.26 21.72
C GLU A 344 15.67 3.32 20.53
N ASN A 345 14.77 3.39 19.53
CA ASN A 345 14.91 2.62 18.31
C ASN A 345 16.21 2.98 17.57
N ILE A 346 16.53 4.28 17.39
CA ILE A 346 17.75 4.71 16.70
C ILE A 346 18.99 4.17 17.45
N ARG A 347 19.00 4.28 18.78
CA ARG A 347 20.12 3.77 19.61
C ARG A 347 20.26 2.26 19.52
N LEU A 348 19.16 1.52 19.59
CA LEU A 348 19.16 0.06 19.49
C LEU A 348 19.76 -0.41 18.16
N PHE A 349 19.26 0.11 17.05
CA PHE A 349 19.75 -0.28 15.72
C PHE A 349 21.18 0.21 15.48
N GLY A 350 21.57 1.41 15.95
CA GLY A 350 22.95 1.85 15.92
C GLY A 350 23.88 0.91 16.66
N GLY A 351 23.45 0.39 17.83
CA GLY A 351 24.18 -0.63 18.58
C GLY A 351 24.26 -1.98 17.86
N ILE A 352 23.17 -2.44 17.24
CA ILE A 352 23.14 -3.67 16.41
C ILE A 352 24.13 -3.57 15.25
N TYR A 353 24.23 -2.40 14.62
CA TYR A 353 25.19 -2.15 13.54
C TYR A 353 26.62 -1.88 14.01
N GLY A 354 26.90 -1.98 15.33
CA GLY A 354 28.23 -1.83 15.90
C GLY A 354 28.78 -0.41 15.90
N MET A 355 27.92 0.60 15.85
CA MET A 355 28.31 2.01 15.88
C MET A 355 28.78 2.45 17.29
N SER A 356 29.70 3.40 17.36
CA SER A 356 30.12 3.98 18.65
C SER A 356 28.98 4.80 19.27
N SER A 357 28.94 4.91 20.60
CA SER A 357 27.96 5.72 21.32
C SER A 357 27.99 7.19 20.89
N ALA A 358 29.17 7.72 20.54
CA ALA A 358 29.34 9.08 20.05
C ALA A 358 28.72 9.29 18.68
N ASP A 359 28.96 8.33 17.74
CA ASP A 359 28.37 8.35 16.41
C ASP A 359 26.85 8.21 16.46
N ILE A 360 26.35 7.30 17.31
CA ILE A 360 24.90 7.12 17.50
C ILE A 360 24.26 8.42 17.98
N LYS A 361 24.86 9.12 18.95
CA LYS A 361 24.34 10.39 19.46
C LYS A 361 24.30 11.45 18.36
N CYS A 362 25.41 11.65 17.65
CA CYS A 362 25.50 12.62 16.56
C CYS A 362 24.47 12.34 15.45
N LYS A 363 24.39 11.07 15.00
CA LYS A 363 23.45 10.67 13.97
C LYS A 363 21.99 10.71 14.42
N THR A 364 21.70 10.46 15.69
CA THR A 364 20.36 10.64 16.25
C THR A 364 19.90 12.08 16.11
N GLU A 365 20.71 13.04 16.50
CA GLU A 365 20.40 14.46 16.39
C GLU A 365 20.19 14.89 14.92
N GLN A 366 21.06 14.44 14.01
CA GLN A 366 20.94 14.69 12.57
C GLN A 366 19.64 14.12 11.99
N LEU A 367 19.30 12.88 12.35
CA LEU A 367 18.13 12.19 11.85
C LEU A 367 16.83 12.83 12.36
N LEU A 368 16.76 13.17 13.65
CA LEU A 368 15.61 13.86 14.24
C LEU A 368 15.37 15.22 13.55
N ASN A 369 16.45 15.97 13.30
CA ASN A 369 16.37 17.24 12.57
C ASN A 369 15.87 17.04 11.13
N ARG A 370 16.43 16.07 10.41
CA ARG A 370 16.09 15.78 9.01
C ARG A 370 14.62 15.35 8.83
N LEU A 371 14.11 14.53 9.75
CA LEU A 371 12.72 14.03 9.72
C LEU A 371 11.72 14.96 10.41
N THR A 372 12.17 16.07 10.98
CA THR A 372 11.36 17.01 11.78
C THR A 372 10.68 16.30 12.98
N LEU A 373 11.42 15.39 13.62
CA LEU A 373 10.95 14.55 14.73
C LEU A 373 11.55 14.95 16.10
N GLN A 374 12.08 16.18 16.25
CA GLN A 374 12.69 16.64 17.52
C GLN A 374 11.68 16.58 18.67
N ASN A 375 10.45 17.03 18.43
CA ASN A 375 9.38 17.01 19.43
C ASN A 375 8.83 15.61 19.71
N GLU A 376 9.06 14.67 18.80
CA GLU A 376 8.60 13.29 18.88
C GLU A 376 9.67 12.32 19.38
N ALA A 377 10.88 12.81 19.70
CA ALA A 377 12.06 12.00 20.03
C ALA A 377 11.82 10.99 21.17
N ASN A 378 11.02 11.37 22.17
CA ASN A 378 10.67 10.54 23.34
C ASN A 378 9.28 9.88 23.20
N ARG A 379 8.62 10.02 22.04
CA ARG A 379 7.32 9.40 21.80
C ARG A 379 7.47 7.96 21.35
N LEU A 380 6.56 7.09 21.82
CA LEU A 380 6.54 5.68 21.41
C LEU A 380 6.24 5.56 19.91
N VAL A 381 7.00 4.71 19.21
CA VAL A 381 6.85 4.53 17.76
C VAL A 381 5.44 4.08 17.37
N LYS A 382 4.76 3.26 18.18
CA LYS A 382 3.37 2.85 17.91
C LYS A 382 2.38 4.01 17.74
N THR A 383 2.66 5.16 18.36
CA THR A 383 1.79 6.35 18.33
C THR A 383 2.04 7.27 17.15
N LEU A 384 3.10 7.05 16.37
CA LEU A 384 3.41 7.86 15.20
C LEU A 384 2.49 7.49 14.02
N PRO A 385 2.14 8.45 13.15
CA PRO A 385 1.53 8.18 11.86
C PRO A 385 2.39 7.24 11.00
N LEU A 386 1.75 6.43 10.14
CA LEU A 386 2.43 5.39 9.36
C LEU A 386 3.57 5.94 8.50
N GLY A 387 3.36 7.08 7.83
CA GLY A 387 4.39 7.71 7.00
C GLY A 387 5.64 8.11 7.77
N PHE A 388 5.50 8.62 9.02
CA PHE A 388 6.67 8.89 9.87
C PHE A 388 7.38 7.60 10.31
N LYS A 389 6.61 6.56 10.64
CA LYS A 389 7.18 5.24 10.96
C LYS A 389 8.03 4.71 9.81
N GLN A 390 7.54 4.80 8.57
CA GLN A 390 8.28 4.32 7.39
C GLN A 390 9.54 5.13 7.14
N LYS A 391 9.47 6.47 7.19
CA LYS A 391 10.65 7.35 7.05
C LYS A 391 11.69 7.05 8.12
N LEU A 392 11.27 6.83 9.36
CA LEU A 392 12.15 6.45 10.46
C LEU A 392 12.79 5.07 10.21
N ALA A 393 12.01 4.07 9.80
CA ALA A 393 12.50 2.72 9.51
C ALA A 393 13.54 2.73 8.38
N PHE A 394 13.27 3.44 7.30
CA PHE A 394 14.25 3.64 6.22
C PHE A 394 15.53 4.31 6.73
N SER A 395 15.40 5.45 7.43
CA SER A 395 16.55 6.19 7.91
C SER A 395 17.41 5.40 8.90
N VAL A 396 16.77 4.56 9.73
CA VAL A 396 17.46 3.63 10.63
C VAL A 396 18.17 2.52 9.85
N SER A 397 17.56 1.99 8.78
CA SER A 397 18.18 0.94 7.95
C SER A 397 19.46 1.38 7.25
N ILE A 398 19.63 2.69 7.00
CA ILE A 398 20.83 3.27 6.37
C ILE A 398 21.76 4.01 7.36
N LEU A 399 21.49 3.94 8.66
CA LEU A 399 22.18 4.68 9.71
C LEU A 399 23.69 4.45 9.72
N HIS A 400 24.12 3.21 9.46
CA HIS A 400 25.52 2.76 9.41
C HIS A 400 26.19 2.94 8.04
N ARG A 401 25.51 3.62 7.08
CA ARG A 401 25.97 3.82 5.70
C ARG A 401 26.31 2.53 4.97
N PRO A 402 25.34 1.63 4.78
CA PRO A 402 25.53 0.37 4.07
C PRO A 402 25.91 0.61 2.60
N GLU A 403 26.54 -0.38 1.96
CA GLU A 403 26.80 -0.35 0.51
C GLU A 403 25.52 -0.58 -0.31
N VAL A 404 24.61 -1.41 0.25
CA VAL A 404 23.32 -1.76 -0.36
C VAL A 404 22.22 -1.66 0.69
N VAL A 405 21.08 -1.08 0.34
CA VAL A 405 19.86 -1.16 1.16
C VAL A 405 18.77 -1.92 0.40
N PHE A 406 18.16 -2.88 1.08
CA PHE A 406 17.01 -3.65 0.60
C PHE A 406 15.73 -3.12 1.21
N LEU A 407 14.75 -2.75 0.38
CA LEU A 407 13.47 -2.17 0.77
C LEU A 407 12.33 -3.04 0.25
N ASP A 408 11.62 -3.72 1.14
CA ASP A 408 10.52 -4.61 0.77
C ASP A 408 9.18 -3.89 0.89
N GLU A 409 8.63 -3.44 -0.24
CA GLU A 409 7.38 -2.69 -0.36
C GLU A 409 7.30 -1.51 0.64
N PRO A 410 8.29 -0.60 0.66
CA PRO A 410 8.52 0.33 1.77
C PRO A 410 7.42 1.39 1.94
N THR A 411 6.62 1.66 0.92
CA THR A 411 5.58 2.69 0.89
C THR A 411 4.17 2.11 0.95
N GLY A 412 4.04 0.84 1.30
CA GLY A 412 2.75 0.18 1.43
C GLY A 412 1.83 0.89 2.44
N GLY A 413 0.61 1.27 2.00
CA GLY A 413 -0.41 1.85 2.86
C GLY A 413 -0.25 3.33 3.20
N VAL A 414 0.64 4.09 2.53
CA VAL A 414 0.75 5.54 2.68
C VAL A 414 0.14 6.29 1.50
N ASP A 415 -0.31 7.53 1.77
CA ASP A 415 -0.83 8.43 0.75
C ASP A 415 0.23 8.88 -0.27
N GLY A 416 -0.20 9.42 -1.41
CA GLY A 416 0.68 9.82 -2.50
C GLY A 416 1.71 10.91 -2.14
N ASN A 417 1.38 11.81 -1.20
CA ASN A 417 2.28 12.87 -0.76
C ASN A 417 3.41 12.31 0.12
N THR A 418 3.05 11.46 1.07
CA THR A 418 3.99 10.74 1.94
C THR A 418 4.90 9.83 1.13
N ARG A 419 4.35 9.16 0.09
CA ARG A 419 5.11 8.33 -0.85
C ARG A 419 6.15 9.14 -1.61
N ARG A 420 5.80 10.30 -2.15
CA ARG A 420 6.75 11.20 -2.83
C ARG A 420 7.91 11.61 -1.92
N GLN A 421 7.60 12.05 -0.69
CA GLN A 421 8.62 12.41 0.29
C GLN A 421 9.52 11.22 0.70
N PHE A 422 8.99 10.02 0.68
CA PHE A 422 9.80 8.82 0.93
C PHE A 422 10.78 8.55 -0.22
N TRP A 423 10.34 8.72 -1.46
CA TRP A 423 11.20 8.58 -2.63
C TRP A 423 12.29 9.67 -2.69
N GLU A 424 12.04 10.86 -2.21
CA GLU A 424 13.09 11.90 -2.03
C GLU A 424 14.21 11.40 -1.11
N LEU A 425 13.88 10.72 0.00
CA LEU A 425 14.88 10.10 0.88
C LEU A 425 15.67 8.99 0.19
N ILE A 426 15.02 8.18 -0.67
CA ILE A 426 15.70 7.14 -1.48
C ILE A 426 16.70 7.79 -2.44
N TYR A 427 16.29 8.84 -3.16
CA TYR A 427 17.18 9.56 -4.09
C TYR A 427 18.39 10.14 -3.38
N GLU A 428 18.19 10.79 -2.23
CA GLU A 428 19.30 11.32 -1.44
C GLU A 428 20.27 10.23 -0.97
N ALA A 429 19.77 9.07 -0.55
CA ALA A 429 20.60 7.93 -0.16
C ALA A 429 21.43 7.42 -1.34
N ALA A 430 20.81 7.30 -2.51
CA ALA A 430 21.49 6.86 -3.74
C ALA A 430 22.52 7.89 -4.24
N GLN A 431 22.24 9.20 -4.13
CA GLN A 431 23.22 10.26 -4.39
C GLN A 431 24.40 10.20 -3.42
N GLY A 432 24.13 9.77 -2.16
CA GLY A 432 25.16 9.49 -1.17
C GLY A 432 26.00 8.22 -1.42
N GLY A 433 25.78 7.51 -2.55
CA GLY A 433 26.51 6.32 -2.97
C GLY A 433 25.95 5.00 -2.46
N ILE A 434 24.79 4.99 -1.80
CA ILE A 434 24.12 3.75 -1.36
C ILE A 434 23.36 3.16 -2.55
N THR A 435 23.58 1.87 -2.85
CA THR A 435 22.78 1.16 -3.84
C THR A 435 21.44 0.78 -3.23
N VAL A 436 20.34 1.03 -3.93
CA VAL A 436 18.99 0.76 -3.43
C VAL A 436 18.34 -0.35 -4.24
N PHE A 437 17.98 -1.43 -3.57
CA PHE A 437 17.18 -2.51 -4.14
C PHE A 437 15.77 -2.44 -3.53
N VAL A 438 14.78 -2.08 -4.33
CA VAL A 438 13.41 -1.88 -3.85
C VAL A 438 12.44 -2.83 -4.53
N THR A 439 11.64 -3.56 -3.72
CA THR A 439 10.50 -4.31 -4.27
C THR A 439 9.27 -3.42 -4.20
N THR A 440 8.46 -3.47 -5.23
CA THR A 440 7.16 -2.79 -5.25
C THR A 440 6.15 -3.53 -6.14
N HIS A 441 4.89 -3.32 -5.86
CA HIS A 441 3.78 -3.67 -6.74
C HIS A 441 3.07 -2.40 -7.26
N TYR A 442 3.59 -1.22 -6.92
CA TYR A 442 3.08 0.09 -7.38
C TYR A 442 3.78 0.49 -8.67
N MET A 443 3.00 0.67 -9.73
CA MET A 443 3.54 0.98 -11.08
C MET A 443 4.11 2.39 -11.16
N ASP A 444 3.51 3.33 -10.44
CA ASP A 444 3.98 4.71 -10.30
C ASP A 444 5.35 4.78 -9.59
N GLU A 445 5.63 3.89 -8.66
CA GLU A 445 6.94 3.80 -8.01
C GLU A 445 8.02 3.22 -8.92
N ALA A 446 7.66 2.29 -9.79
CA ALA A 446 8.59 1.71 -10.74
C ALA A 446 9.16 2.76 -11.71
N GLU A 447 8.42 3.83 -12.00
CA GLU A 447 8.90 4.97 -12.81
C GLU A 447 10.04 5.75 -12.14
N TYR A 448 10.23 5.62 -10.82
CA TYR A 448 11.30 6.30 -10.07
C TYR A 448 12.62 5.51 -10.05
N CYS A 449 12.64 4.27 -10.54
CA CYS A 449 13.85 3.44 -10.58
C CYS A 449 14.72 3.75 -11.79
N ASP A 450 16.04 3.62 -11.64
CA ASP A 450 16.97 3.75 -12.76
C ASP A 450 16.78 2.58 -13.75
N ARG A 451 16.69 1.35 -13.23
CA ARG A 451 16.26 0.15 -13.97
C ARG A 451 15.32 -0.68 -13.10
N LEU A 452 14.54 -1.50 -13.76
CA LEU A 452 13.66 -2.43 -13.06
C LEU A 452 13.56 -3.78 -13.76
N SER A 453 13.31 -4.81 -12.97
CA SER A 453 12.90 -6.12 -13.45
C SER A 453 11.42 -6.33 -13.19
N ILE A 454 10.72 -6.94 -14.14
CA ILE A 454 9.34 -7.39 -13.99
C ILE A 454 9.33 -8.89 -13.75
N MET A 455 8.91 -9.28 -12.55
CA MET A 455 8.86 -10.67 -12.11
C MET A 455 7.42 -11.21 -12.15
N VAL A 456 7.24 -12.34 -12.83
CA VAL A 456 5.96 -13.07 -12.92
C VAL A 456 6.24 -14.55 -12.74
N ASP A 457 5.51 -15.21 -11.84
CA ASP A 457 5.59 -16.65 -11.55
C ASP A 457 7.03 -17.16 -11.32
N GLY A 458 7.76 -16.45 -10.47
CA GLY A 458 9.14 -16.81 -10.12
C GLY A 458 10.21 -16.42 -11.13
N LYS A 459 9.86 -15.92 -12.32
CA LYS A 459 10.78 -15.61 -13.43
C LYS A 459 10.83 -14.12 -13.74
N ILE A 460 12.00 -13.62 -14.14
CA ILE A 460 12.13 -12.28 -14.71
C ILE A 460 11.65 -12.33 -16.17
N ARG A 461 10.61 -11.59 -16.50
CA ARG A 461 10.02 -11.49 -17.84
C ARG A 461 10.54 -10.32 -18.65
N ALA A 462 10.97 -9.26 -17.96
CA ALA A 462 11.57 -8.09 -18.59
C ALA A 462 12.50 -7.41 -17.59
N LEU A 463 13.57 -6.78 -18.09
CA LEU A 463 14.54 -6.03 -17.30
C LEU A 463 15.14 -4.93 -18.17
N ASP A 464 14.86 -3.69 -17.84
CA ASP A 464 15.45 -2.50 -18.49
C ASP A 464 15.07 -1.22 -17.72
N THR A 465 15.37 -0.05 -18.29
CA THR A 465 14.87 1.23 -17.78
C THR A 465 13.34 1.33 -18.00
N PRO A 466 12.61 2.09 -17.16
CA PRO A 466 11.17 2.31 -17.34
C PRO A 466 10.80 2.73 -18.75
N GLU A 467 11.55 3.66 -19.33
CA GLU A 467 11.27 4.18 -20.67
C GLU A 467 11.51 3.15 -21.77
N GLN A 468 12.58 2.33 -21.67
CA GLN A 468 12.87 1.30 -22.66
C GLN A 468 11.81 0.20 -22.61
N LEU A 469 11.36 -0.19 -21.44
CA LEU A 469 10.27 -1.17 -21.29
C LEU A 469 8.97 -0.67 -21.93
N LYS A 470 8.57 0.59 -21.69
CA LYS A 470 7.40 1.19 -22.35
C LYS A 470 7.52 1.16 -23.87
N ARG A 471 8.69 1.51 -24.40
CA ARG A 471 8.97 1.47 -25.86
C ARG A 471 8.96 0.04 -26.42
N GLN A 472 9.62 -0.89 -25.76
CA GLN A 472 9.74 -2.29 -26.20
C GLN A 472 8.37 -2.97 -26.34
N TYR A 473 7.45 -2.69 -25.42
CA TYR A 473 6.10 -3.27 -25.41
C TYR A 473 5.04 -2.37 -26.06
N ALA A 474 5.42 -1.22 -26.63
CA ALA A 474 4.54 -0.24 -27.25
C ALA A 474 3.37 0.15 -26.34
N LYS A 475 3.70 0.53 -25.07
CA LYS A 475 2.74 0.90 -24.04
C LYS A 475 3.05 2.30 -23.48
N ASP A 476 2.00 3.01 -23.04
CA ASP A 476 2.11 4.36 -22.52
C ASP A 476 2.58 4.38 -21.06
N ASN A 477 2.33 3.31 -20.31
CA ASN A 477 2.69 3.21 -18.89
C ASN A 477 3.12 1.78 -18.50
N LEU A 478 3.85 1.66 -17.39
CA LEU A 478 4.36 0.38 -16.87
C LEU A 478 3.23 -0.56 -16.41
N GLY A 479 2.08 -0.03 -16.02
CA GLY A 479 0.92 -0.85 -15.64
C GLY A 479 0.39 -1.68 -16.79
N GLU A 480 0.37 -1.14 -18.00
CA GLU A 480 -0.02 -1.88 -19.20
C GLU A 480 1.04 -2.92 -19.60
N VAL A 481 2.35 -2.57 -19.48
CA VAL A 481 3.45 -3.51 -19.70
C VAL A 481 3.33 -4.69 -18.76
N PHE A 482 3.15 -4.42 -17.46
CA PHE A 482 2.98 -5.44 -16.45
C PHE A 482 1.77 -6.34 -16.72
N THR A 483 0.61 -5.73 -17.04
CA THR A 483 -0.62 -6.47 -17.33
C THR A 483 -0.45 -7.39 -18.55
N LEU A 484 0.24 -6.92 -19.59
CA LEU A 484 0.55 -7.72 -20.78
C LEU A 484 1.42 -8.95 -20.41
N LEU A 485 2.49 -8.73 -19.65
CA LEU A 485 3.42 -9.79 -19.25
C LEU A 485 2.78 -10.78 -18.27
N ALA A 486 1.94 -10.31 -17.35
CA ALA A 486 1.23 -11.16 -16.41
C ALA A 486 0.16 -12.04 -17.07
N ARG A 487 -0.54 -11.53 -18.10
CA ARG A 487 -1.53 -12.32 -18.86
C ARG A 487 -0.90 -13.40 -19.74
N ASN A 488 0.30 -13.14 -20.26
CA ASN A 488 1.02 -14.08 -21.13
C ASN A 488 1.81 -15.13 -20.34
N ALA A 489 1.83 -15.05 -19.02
CA ALA A 489 2.46 -16.06 -18.19
C ALA A 489 1.49 -17.26 -18.06
N GLU A 490 1.90 -18.42 -18.55
CA GLU A 490 1.21 -19.68 -18.26
C GLU A 490 1.34 -19.93 -16.75
N ARG A 491 0.24 -19.81 -16.04
CA ARG A 491 0.16 -20.27 -14.66
C ARG A 491 0.22 -21.79 -14.71
N SER A 492 1.38 -22.37 -14.46
CA SER A 492 1.46 -23.76 -14.05
C SER A 492 0.80 -23.87 -12.68
N GLU A 493 -0.43 -24.37 -12.63
CA GLU A 493 -1.15 -24.73 -11.42
C GLU A 493 -0.46 -25.84 -10.61
#